data_288cc92a570a03a21a098d07d44d9e00
#
_entry.id   288cc92a570a03a21a098d07d44d9e00
#
_cell.length_a   1.000
_cell.length_b   1.000
_cell.length_c   1.000
_cell.angle_alpha   90.00
_cell.angle_beta   90.00
_cell.angle_gamma   90.00
#
_symmetry.space_group_name_H-M   'P 1'
#
loop_
_entity.id
_entity.type
_entity.pdbx_description
1 polymer ?
#
loop_
_entity_poly.entity_id
_entity_poly.type
_entity_poly.pdbx_seq_one_letter_code
_entity_poly.pdbx_strand_id
1 'polypeptide(L)' 'MNTKEINELEILVNKLKYKAGQKASDLHDLIEERLLTDFEDIPSFAKIAYQACKEWSDKNIELMAVKQNRTNN' A
#
# COMPACT_ATOMS: atom_id res chain seq x y z
N MET A 1 18.57 -12.69 -5.93
CA MET A 1 18.07 -11.48 -6.64
C MET A 1 19.22 -10.50 -6.79
N ASN A 2 19.40 -9.93 -7.98
CA ASN A 2 20.51 -9.01 -8.23
C ASN A 2 20.12 -7.57 -7.81
N THR A 3 21.12 -6.67 -7.83
CA THR A 3 20.92 -5.28 -7.38
C THR A 3 19.83 -4.56 -8.18
N LYS A 4 19.76 -4.80 -9.48
CA LYS A 4 18.74 -4.17 -10.33
C LYS A 4 17.33 -4.60 -9.92
N GLU A 5 17.15 -5.90 -9.68
CA GLU A 5 15.85 -6.44 -9.26
C GLU A 5 15.44 -5.91 -7.88
N ILE A 6 16.41 -5.78 -6.97
CA ILE A 6 16.14 -5.22 -5.64
C ILE A 6 15.72 -3.77 -5.76
N ASN A 7 16.39 -2.98 -6.61
CA ASN A 7 16.04 -1.59 -6.83
C ASN A 7 14.65 -1.45 -7.44
N GLU A 8 14.28 -2.32 -8.38
CA GLU A 8 12.96 -2.32 -8.97
C GLU A 8 11.89 -2.64 -7.94
N LEU A 9 12.18 -3.59 -7.04
CA LEU A 9 11.26 -3.95 -5.97
C LEU A 9 11.09 -2.80 -4.98
N GLU A 10 12.16 -2.08 -4.65
CA GLU A 10 12.09 -0.89 -3.79
C GLU A 10 11.20 0.19 -4.42
N ILE A 11 11.33 0.42 -5.72
CA ILE A 11 10.51 1.39 -6.44
C ILE A 11 9.04 0.96 -6.37
N LEU A 12 8.77 -0.32 -6.60
CA LEU A 12 7.40 -0.84 -6.54
C LEU A 12 6.81 -0.68 -5.14
N VAL A 13 7.56 -1.03 -4.10
CA VAL A 13 7.10 -0.89 -2.71
C VAL A 13 6.75 0.56 -2.41
N ASN A 14 7.57 1.50 -2.86
CA ASN A 14 7.30 2.93 -2.64
C ASN A 14 6.06 3.40 -3.38
N LYS A 15 5.83 2.91 -4.60
CA LYS A 15 4.61 3.22 -5.36
C LYS A 15 3.37 2.68 -4.66
N LEU A 16 3.45 1.46 -4.14
CA LEU A 16 2.33 0.84 -3.45
C LEU A 16 2.04 1.53 -2.12
N LYS A 17 3.08 2.00 -1.44
CA LYS A 17 2.92 2.80 -0.21
C LYS A 17 2.17 4.09 -0.51
N TYR A 18 2.55 4.78 -1.57
CA TYR A 18 1.88 6.01 -1.99
C TYR A 18 0.41 5.75 -2.34
N LYS A 19 0.15 4.68 -3.10
CA LYS A 19 -1.20 4.29 -3.47
C LYS A 19 -2.06 4.01 -2.23
N ALA A 20 -1.50 3.28 -1.26
CA ALA A 20 -2.22 2.97 -0.02
C ALA A 20 -2.59 4.25 0.73
N GLY A 21 -1.67 5.21 0.80
CA GLY A 21 -1.92 6.51 1.42
C GLY A 21 -3.02 7.29 0.70
N GLN A 22 -3.04 7.23 -0.63
CA GLN A 22 -4.08 7.88 -1.43
C GLN A 22 -5.46 7.29 -1.15
N LYS A 23 -5.55 5.96 -1.10
CA LYS A 23 -6.83 5.30 -0.85
C LYS A 23 -7.33 5.52 0.57
N ALA A 24 -6.42 5.57 1.53
CA ALA A 24 -6.78 5.91 2.92
C ALA A 24 -7.27 7.35 3.01
N SER A 25 -6.64 8.27 2.29
CA SER A 25 -7.05 9.67 2.23
C SER A 25 -8.43 9.83 1.62
N ASP A 26 -8.73 9.07 0.56
CA ASP A 26 -10.05 9.09 -0.08
C ASP A 26 -11.14 8.68 0.92
N LEU A 27 -10.88 7.63 1.71
CA LEU A 27 -11.80 7.17 2.74
C LEU A 27 -11.97 8.23 3.84
N HIS A 28 -10.89 8.82 4.27
CA HIS A 28 -10.89 9.88 5.28
C HIS A 28 -11.76 11.06 4.81
N ASP A 29 -11.57 11.49 3.57
CA ASP A 29 -12.33 12.61 3.01
C ASP A 29 -13.82 12.30 2.92
N LEU A 30 -14.16 11.05 2.55
CA LEU A 30 -15.54 10.62 2.51
C LEU A 30 -16.20 10.74 3.89
N ILE A 31 -15.52 10.24 4.92
CA ILE A 31 -16.04 10.25 6.28
C ILE A 31 -16.14 11.68 6.81
N GLU A 32 -15.14 12.52 6.54
CA GLU A 32 -15.08 13.86 7.08
C GLU A 32 -16.04 14.82 6.38
N GLU A 33 -16.15 14.72 5.07
CA GLU A 33 -16.89 15.71 4.27
C GLU A 33 -18.27 15.27 3.80
N ARG A 34 -18.48 13.94 3.62
CA ARG A 34 -19.69 13.44 2.99
C ARG A 34 -20.34 12.29 3.74
N LEU A 35 -20.10 12.22 5.04
CA LEU A 35 -20.54 11.06 5.83
C LEU A 35 -22.03 10.78 5.69
N LEU A 36 -22.88 11.80 5.92
CA LEU A 36 -24.33 11.58 5.98
C LEU A 36 -24.97 11.41 4.62
N THR A 37 -24.34 11.89 3.55
CA THR A 37 -24.88 11.75 2.20
C THR A 37 -24.34 10.52 1.49
N ASP A 38 -23.09 10.13 1.77
CA ASP A 38 -22.39 9.09 1.02
C ASP A 38 -21.93 7.93 1.89
N PHE A 39 -22.49 7.75 3.10
CA PHE A 39 -22.03 6.71 4.01
C PHE A 39 -22.14 5.30 3.41
N GLU A 40 -23.04 5.11 2.46
CA GLU A 40 -23.20 3.81 1.80
C GLU A 40 -21.97 3.41 0.98
N ASP A 41 -21.11 4.37 0.64
CA ASP A 41 -19.87 4.13 -0.10
C ASP A 41 -18.72 3.72 0.82
N ILE A 42 -18.89 3.84 2.16
CA ILE A 42 -17.81 3.51 3.10
C ILE A 42 -17.27 2.09 2.92
N PRO A 43 -18.12 1.05 2.82
CA PRO A 43 -17.58 -0.30 2.66
C PRO A 43 -16.70 -0.46 1.42
N SER A 44 -17.09 0.14 0.28
CA SER A 44 -16.31 0.07 -0.95
C SER A 44 -14.98 0.80 -0.82
N PHE A 45 -15.00 2.00 -0.25
CA PHE A 45 -13.78 2.78 -0.04
C PHE A 45 -12.84 2.08 0.95
N ALA A 46 -13.41 1.51 2.02
CA ALA A 46 -12.63 0.78 3.01
C ALA A 46 -11.99 -0.46 2.40
N LYS A 47 -12.72 -1.19 1.57
CA LYS A 47 -12.19 -2.36 0.89
C LYS A 47 -11.02 -1.99 -0.04
N ILE A 48 -11.18 -0.91 -0.79
CA ILE A 48 -10.12 -0.44 -1.69
C ILE A 48 -8.87 -0.05 -0.89
N ALA A 49 -9.03 0.68 0.21
CA ALA A 49 -7.92 1.06 1.07
C ALA A 49 -7.24 -0.16 1.67
N TYR A 50 -8.03 -1.12 2.14
CA TYR A 50 -7.48 -2.37 2.69
C TYR A 50 -6.66 -3.13 1.65
N GLN A 51 -7.20 -3.29 0.44
CA GLN A 51 -6.50 -4.01 -0.63
C GLN A 51 -5.19 -3.33 -1.00
N ALA A 52 -5.19 -1.99 -1.06
CA ALA A 52 -3.98 -1.24 -1.37
C ALA A 52 -2.91 -1.44 -0.29
N CYS A 53 -3.31 -1.44 0.98
CA CYS A 53 -2.40 -1.69 2.10
C CYS A 53 -1.86 -3.12 2.08
N LYS A 54 -2.72 -4.09 1.73
CA LYS A 54 -2.31 -5.48 1.65
C LYS A 54 -1.28 -5.70 0.54
N GLU A 55 -1.50 -5.09 -0.62
CA GLU A 55 -0.54 -5.17 -1.72
C GLU A 55 0.82 -4.60 -1.30
N TRP A 56 0.81 -3.45 -0.63
CA TRP A 56 2.04 -2.87 -0.12
C TRP A 56 2.72 -3.79 0.88
N SER A 57 1.96 -4.32 1.82
CA SER A 57 2.50 -5.19 2.88
C SER A 57 3.15 -6.44 2.29
N ASP A 58 2.47 -7.09 1.33
CA ASP A 58 2.99 -8.30 0.70
C ASP A 58 4.33 -8.03 0.00
N LYS A 59 4.42 -6.93 -0.74
CA LYS A 59 5.66 -6.57 -1.43
C LYS A 59 6.74 -6.08 -0.49
N ASN A 60 6.36 -5.42 0.58
CA ASN A 60 7.32 -4.97 1.58
C ASN A 60 7.96 -6.16 2.31
N ILE A 61 7.18 -7.18 2.62
CA ILE A 61 7.69 -8.41 3.22
C ILE A 61 8.71 -9.06 2.28
N GLU A 62 8.38 -9.14 0.99
CA GLU A 62 9.27 -9.69 -0.01
C GLU A 62 10.58 -8.88 -0.08
N LEU A 63 10.49 -7.56 -0.07
CA LEU A 63 11.66 -6.68 -0.09
C LEU A 63 12.54 -6.88 1.13
N MET A 64 11.94 -6.95 2.33
CA MET A 64 12.67 -7.14 3.56
C MET A 64 13.40 -8.48 3.58
N ALA A 65 12.76 -9.55 3.07
CA ALA A 65 13.39 -10.86 2.99
C ALA A 65 14.61 -10.84 2.07
N VAL A 66 14.51 -10.17 0.92
CA VAL A 66 15.62 -10.07 -0.01
C VAL A 66 16.78 -9.25 0.56
N LYS A 67 16.48 -8.14 1.22
CA LYS A 67 17.51 -7.31 1.86
C LYS A 67 18.22 -8.07 2.98
N GLN A 68 17.48 -8.84 3.75
CA GLN A 68 18.05 -9.64 4.84
C GLN A 68 18.99 -10.70 4.29
N ASN A 69 18.60 -11.38 3.23
CA ASN A 69 19.45 -12.37 2.57
C ASN A 69 20.75 -11.73 2.04
N ARG A 70 20.63 -10.53 1.45
CA ARG A 70 21.80 -9.80 0.95
C ARG A 70 22.75 -9.45 2.07
N THR A 71 22.21 -9.06 3.23
CA THR A 71 23.01 -8.65 4.39
C THR A 71 23.77 -9.84 4.99
N ASN A 72 23.20 -11.03 4.93
CA ASN A 72 23.79 -12.23 5.52
C ASN A 72 24.91 -12.83 4.67
N ASN A 73 25.11 -12.34 3.47
CA ASN A 73 26.18 -12.78 2.61
C ASN A 73 27.46 -11.98 2.86
#